data_a1a9bce9ce4445e0ff18ae0e9a512f1d
#
_entry.id   a1a9bce9ce4445e0ff18ae0e9a512f1d
#
_cell.length_a   1.000
_cell.length_b   1.000
_cell.length_c   1.000
_cell.angle_alpha   90.00
_cell.angle_beta   90.00
_cell.angle_gamma   90.00
#
_symmetry.space_group_name_H-M   'P 1'
#
loop_
_entity.id
_entity.type
_entity.pdbx_description
1 polymer ?
#
loop_
_entity_poly.entity_id
_entity_poly.type
_entity_poly.pdbx_seq_one_letter_code
_entity_poly.pdbx_strand_id
1 'polypeptide(L)'
;MSNVQRWQWLLIVAVIGWLVWLLSPILMPFMLAGVFAYLGDPLVDRLERLRIGRGLAASIVFLVMLLIVALALLLVVPLIQRQIARFIAALPAYAAWFAHQAVPWLEHKLNIPASEFDPSTLITRVREHLDTVGGIAAVVLGYATRSGLALIGVGVAVILVPVVTFYLLRDWDKLVAHVDALLPRDAQPTIRRLARETDSVLGAFVRGQLLVMLGLAIYYAIALKLVGLDVGPLIGMIAGLVSFVPYLGFIIGIVASLIAVLVQFHDAYHLILVLLVFGIGNLLESYVLVPKLVGDRIGLHPVAVIFAVLAFGELFGFIGVLLALPMASIAMVLLRFLRERYEASTLFAGREAPKIISTARAPVEEVDEVPPKPPETPPEP
;
A
#
# COMPACT_ATOMS: atom_id res chain seq x y z
N MET A 1 10.30 -27.06 24.64
CA MET A 1 11.38 -26.05 24.57
C MET A 1 11.83 -25.73 25.97
N SER A 2 13.14 -25.90 26.27
CA SER A 2 13.71 -25.52 27.55
C SER A 2 13.60 -23.99 27.75
N ASN A 3 13.61 -23.52 29.02
CA ASN A 3 13.59 -22.10 29.31
C ASN A 3 14.77 -21.36 28.64
N VAL A 4 15.92 -22.01 28.52
CA VAL A 4 17.12 -21.48 27.83
C VAL A 4 16.86 -21.24 26.35
N GLN A 5 16.19 -22.15 25.66
CA GLN A 5 15.83 -21.97 24.25
C GLN A 5 14.85 -20.78 24.02
N ARG A 6 13.90 -20.57 24.96
CA ARG A 6 12.99 -19.42 24.88
C ARG A 6 13.73 -18.09 25.01
N TRP A 7 14.66 -17.96 25.94
CA TRP A 7 15.49 -16.80 26.12
C TRP A 7 16.41 -16.54 24.92
N GLN A 8 16.97 -17.59 24.32
CA GLN A 8 17.76 -17.48 23.08
C GLN A 8 16.92 -16.93 21.91
N TRP A 9 15.70 -17.44 21.73
CA TRP A 9 14.79 -16.94 20.68
C TRP A 9 14.37 -15.48 20.91
N LEU A 10 14.06 -15.09 22.15
CA LEU A 10 13.75 -13.71 22.49
C LEU A 10 14.93 -12.78 22.20
N LEU A 11 16.14 -13.20 22.56
CA LEU A 11 17.36 -12.42 22.28
C LEU A 11 17.61 -12.28 20.78
N ILE A 12 17.44 -13.35 20.00
CA ILE A 12 17.58 -13.31 18.54
C ILE A 12 16.57 -12.32 17.94
N VAL A 13 15.30 -12.41 18.35
CA VAL A 13 14.24 -11.50 17.85
C VAL A 13 14.54 -10.05 18.23
N ALA A 14 14.99 -9.80 19.46
CA ALA A 14 15.35 -8.46 19.91
C ALA A 14 16.55 -7.89 19.12
N VAL A 15 17.59 -8.70 18.88
CA VAL A 15 18.76 -8.31 18.09
C VAL A 15 18.36 -8.03 16.63
N ILE A 16 17.53 -8.88 16.02
CA ILE A 16 17.03 -8.66 14.66
C ILE A 16 16.21 -7.39 14.60
N GLY A 17 15.29 -7.17 15.55
CA GLY A 17 14.47 -5.95 15.60
C GLY A 17 15.32 -4.68 15.74
N TRP A 18 16.31 -4.72 16.61
CA TRP A 18 17.27 -3.62 16.78
C TRP A 18 18.09 -3.37 15.51
N LEU A 19 18.56 -4.43 14.85
CA LEU A 19 19.31 -4.34 13.60
C LEU A 19 18.45 -3.76 12.46
N VAL A 20 17.18 -4.18 12.34
CA VAL A 20 16.23 -3.65 11.37
C VAL A 20 15.99 -2.16 11.62
N TRP A 21 15.82 -1.76 12.89
CA TRP A 21 15.66 -0.35 13.25
C TRP A 21 16.91 0.47 12.90
N LEU A 22 18.11 -0.03 13.22
CA LEU A 22 19.37 0.62 12.91
C LEU A 22 19.62 0.77 11.41
N LEU A 23 19.26 -0.27 10.62
CA LEU A 23 19.45 -0.31 9.17
C LEU A 23 18.26 0.28 8.39
N SER A 24 17.21 0.74 9.07
CA SER A 24 15.99 1.27 8.47
C SER A 24 16.25 2.27 7.32
N PRO A 25 17.16 3.27 7.43
CA PRO A 25 17.42 4.20 6.34
C PRO A 25 18.01 3.53 5.10
N ILE A 26 18.81 2.48 5.28
CA ILE A 26 19.46 1.73 4.19
C ILE A 26 18.45 0.75 3.57
N LEU A 27 17.55 0.17 4.36
CA LEU A 27 16.56 -0.79 3.89
C LEU A 27 15.50 -0.17 2.97
N MET A 28 15.21 1.14 3.12
CA MET A 28 14.20 1.83 2.30
C MET A 28 14.37 1.66 0.79
N PRO A 29 15.54 1.94 0.17
CA PRO A 29 15.73 1.71 -1.26
C PRO A 29 15.53 0.24 -1.67
N PHE A 30 15.94 -0.70 -0.82
CA PHE A 30 15.75 -2.13 -1.08
C PHE A 30 14.28 -2.55 -1.03
N MET A 31 13.51 -2.02 -0.08
CA MET A 31 12.07 -2.27 0.01
C MET A 31 11.35 -1.71 -1.22
N LEU A 32 11.69 -0.50 -1.65
CA LEU A 32 11.13 0.11 -2.85
C LEU A 32 11.50 -0.69 -4.11
N ALA A 33 12.76 -1.10 -4.23
CA ALA A 33 13.21 -1.96 -5.31
C ALA A 33 12.48 -3.32 -5.31
N GLY A 34 12.25 -3.88 -4.13
CA GLY A 34 11.46 -5.11 -3.95
C GLY A 34 10.03 -4.96 -4.46
N VAL A 35 9.37 -3.83 -4.20
CA VAL A 35 8.02 -3.55 -4.74
C VAL A 35 8.04 -3.47 -6.26
N PHE A 36 9.00 -2.75 -6.85
CA PHE A 36 9.11 -2.69 -8.30
C PHE A 36 9.42 -4.06 -8.92
N ALA A 37 10.33 -4.82 -8.33
CA ALA A 37 10.62 -6.17 -8.78
C ALA A 37 9.38 -7.07 -8.69
N TYR A 38 8.65 -7.01 -7.58
CA TYR A 38 7.43 -7.77 -7.37
C TYR A 38 6.33 -7.43 -8.39
N LEU A 39 6.21 -6.15 -8.77
CA LEU A 39 5.28 -5.71 -9.82
C LEU A 39 5.69 -6.21 -11.21
N GLY A 40 6.99 -6.27 -11.46
CA GLY A 40 7.55 -6.70 -12.75
C GLY A 40 7.61 -8.20 -12.94
N ASP A 41 7.76 -8.97 -11.88
CA ASP A 41 7.96 -10.44 -11.91
C ASP A 41 6.89 -11.20 -12.73
N PRO A 42 5.57 -10.94 -12.59
CA PRO A 42 4.56 -11.59 -13.44
C PRO A 42 4.70 -11.31 -14.95
N LEU A 43 5.35 -10.20 -15.32
CA LEU A 43 5.62 -9.87 -16.71
C LEU A 43 6.86 -10.65 -17.21
N VAL A 44 7.87 -10.79 -16.36
CA VAL A 44 9.04 -11.64 -16.63
C VAL A 44 8.60 -13.08 -16.86
N ASP A 45 7.77 -13.63 -15.98
CA ASP A 45 7.22 -14.99 -16.10
C ASP A 45 6.42 -15.20 -17.40
N ARG A 46 5.67 -14.17 -17.85
CA ARG A 46 4.94 -14.24 -19.13
C ARG A 46 5.89 -14.32 -20.32
N LEU A 47 6.97 -13.52 -20.31
CA LEU A 47 7.99 -13.55 -21.38
C LEU A 47 8.77 -14.88 -21.36
N GLU A 48 9.03 -15.43 -20.19
CA GLU A 48 9.69 -16.73 -20.04
C GLU A 48 8.85 -17.87 -20.62
N ARG A 49 7.52 -17.83 -20.46
CA ARG A 49 6.60 -18.76 -21.14
C ARG A 49 6.66 -18.67 -22.67
N LEU A 50 7.08 -17.53 -23.22
CA LEU A 50 7.34 -17.36 -24.65
C LEU A 50 8.75 -17.87 -25.08
N ARG A 51 9.42 -18.66 -24.21
CA ARG A 51 10.77 -19.22 -24.40
C ARG A 51 11.91 -18.19 -24.46
N ILE A 52 11.67 -17.01 -23.91
CA ILE A 52 12.74 -16.01 -23.73
C ILE A 52 13.47 -16.35 -22.44
N GLY A 53 14.80 -16.44 -22.48
CA GLY A 53 15.59 -16.73 -21.28
C GLY A 53 15.37 -15.68 -20.19
N ARG A 54 15.28 -16.10 -18.91
CA ARG A 54 14.94 -15.22 -17.76
C ARG A 54 15.77 -13.93 -17.70
N GLY A 55 17.08 -14.00 -18.01
CA GLY A 55 17.92 -12.79 -18.03
C GLY A 55 17.48 -11.75 -19.06
N LEU A 56 17.13 -12.18 -20.29
CA LEU A 56 16.60 -11.30 -21.33
C LEU A 56 15.19 -10.82 -20.99
N ALA A 57 14.33 -11.70 -20.47
CA ALA A 57 12.98 -11.34 -20.04
C ALA A 57 13.01 -10.24 -18.95
N ALA A 58 13.84 -10.42 -17.91
CA ALA A 58 14.05 -9.45 -16.85
C ALA A 58 14.60 -8.12 -17.39
N SER A 59 15.55 -8.16 -18.33
CA SER A 59 16.10 -6.94 -18.97
C SER A 59 15.03 -6.19 -19.75
N ILE A 60 14.20 -6.88 -20.52
CA ILE A 60 13.11 -6.26 -21.30
C ILE A 60 12.09 -5.62 -20.35
N VAL A 61 11.61 -6.37 -19.34
CA VAL A 61 10.62 -5.85 -18.38
C VAL A 61 11.19 -4.67 -17.61
N PHE A 62 12.43 -4.76 -17.14
CA PHE A 62 13.12 -3.67 -16.45
C PHE A 62 13.21 -2.41 -17.32
N LEU A 63 13.64 -2.55 -18.58
CA LEU A 63 13.74 -1.44 -19.52
C LEU A 63 12.37 -0.80 -19.79
N VAL A 64 11.33 -1.62 -19.96
CA VAL A 64 9.95 -1.14 -20.14
C VAL A 64 9.47 -0.41 -18.90
N MET A 65 9.71 -0.95 -17.69
CA MET A 65 9.36 -0.28 -16.44
C MET A 65 10.11 1.05 -16.27
N LEU A 66 11.41 1.07 -16.57
CA LEU A 66 12.21 2.30 -16.54
C LEU A 66 11.67 3.33 -17.53
N LEU A 67 11.33 2.90 -18.75
CA LEU A 67 10.72 3.76 -19.76
C LEU A 67 9.36 4.32 -19.32
N ILE A 68 8.51 3.48 -18.71
CA ILE A 68 7.20 3.90 -18.18
C ILE A 68 7.41 4.94 -17.08
N VAL A 69 8.32 4.71 -16.14
CA VAL A 69 8.63 5.66 -15.06
C VAL A 69 9.22 6.96 -15.64
N ALA A 70 10.16 6.86 -16.58
CA ALA A 70 10.74 8.05 -17.22
C ALA A 70 9.69 8.85 -18.00
N LEU A 71 8.82 8.18 -18.76
CA LEU A 71 7.73 8.82 -19.50
C LEU A 71 6.70 9.44 -18.54
N ALA A 72 6.34 8.74 -17.48
CA ALA A 72 5.45 9.27 -16.44
C ALA A 72 6.04 10.54 -15.81
N LEU A 73 7.32 10.54 -15.44
CA LEU A 73 8.00 11.71 -14.91
C LEU A 73 8.02 12.85 -15.93
N LEU A 74 8.35 12.57 -17.21
CA LEU A 74 8.45 13.55 -18.27
C LEU A 74 7.09 14.19 -18.59
N LEU A 75 5.97 13.49 -18.42
CA LEU A 75 4.62 14.00 -18.64
C LEU A 75 4.04 14.66 -17.38
N VAL A 76 4.20 14.01 -16.21
CA VAL A 76 3.57 14.45 -14.96
C VAL A 76 4.31 15.65 -14.35
N VAL A 77 5.65 15.68 -14.42
CA VAL A 77 6.44 16.77 -13.83
C VAL A 77 6.09 18.13 -14.44
N PRO A 78 6.09 18.33 -15.78
CA PRO A 78 5.69 19.63 -16.37
C PRO A 78 4.24 19.98 -16.08
N LEU A 79 3.34 18.97 -16.00
CA LEU A 79 1.95 19.19 -15.65
C LEU A 79 1.82 19.72 -14.22
N ILE A 80 2.48 19.08 -13.26
CA ILE A 80 2.53 19.54 -11.86
C ILE A 80 3.14 20.94 -11.78
N GLN A 81 4.26 21.20 -12.46
CA GLN A 81 4.92 22.52 -12.46
C GLN A 81 3.99 23.62 -12.96
N ARG A 82 3.26 23.38 -14.06
CA ARG A 82 2.27 24.34 -14.57
C ARG A 82 1.14 24.59 -13.58
N GLN A 83 0.69 23.55 -12.88
CA GLN A 83 -0.38 23.67 -11.88
C GLN A 83 0.11 24.38 -10.61
N ILE A 84 1.32 24.08 -10.15
CA ILE A 84 1.95 24.81 -9.03
C ILE A 84 2.14 26.28 -9.38
N ALA A 85 2.59 26.60 -10.59
CA ALA A 85 2.72 27.98 -11.04
C ALA A 85 1.36 28.74 -11.03
N ARG A 86 0.28 28.09 -11.47
CA ARG A 86 -1.08 28.65 -11.36
C ARG A 86 -1.52 28.83 -9.92
N PHE A 87 -1.24 27.88 -9.04
CA PHE A 87 -1.54 27.99 -7.62
C PHE A 87 -0.78 29.14 -6.97
N ILE A 88 0.52 29.29 -7.25
CA ILE A 88 1.35 30.42 -6.77
C ILE A 88 0.78 31.75 -7.26
N ALA A 89 0.38 31.84 -8.54
CA ALA A 89 -0.25 33.03 -9.10
C ALA A 89 -1.60 33.36 -8.43
N ALA A 90 -2.33 32.37 -7.96
CA ALA A 90 -3.60 32.54 -7.25
C ALA A 90 -3.44 32.84 -5.74
N LEU A 91 -2.24 32.61 -5.14
CA LEU A 91 -2.00 32.84 -3.71
C LEU A 91 -2.38 34.25 -3.21
N PRO A 92 -2.11 35.36 -3.95
CA PRO A 92 -2.54 36.70 -3.51
C PRO A 92 -4.07 36.81 -3.38
N ALA A 93 -4.83 36.16 -4.29
CA ALA A 93 -6.28 36.13 -4.21
C ALA A 93 -6.76 35.32 -2.98
N TYR A 94 -6.13 34.17 -2.71
CA TYR A 94 -6.43 33.37 -1.50
C TYR A 94 -6.17 34.16 -0.23
N ALA A 95 -5.06 34.90 -0.18
CA ALA A 95 -4.74 35.71 0.98
C ALA A 95 -5.67 36.92 1.15
N ALA A 96 -6.02 37.61 0.05
CA ALA A 96 -6.97 38.71 0.08
C ALA A 96 -8.35 38.21 0.57
N TRP A 97 -8.83 37.07 0.07
CA TRP A 97 -10.07 36.47 0.52
C TRP A 97 -10.00 36.10 2.01
N PHE A 98 -8.92 35.49 2.45
CA PHE A 98 -8.71 35.13 3.86
C PHE A 98 -8.73 36.38 4.75
N ALA A 99 -7.97 37.42 4.41
CA ALA A 99 -7.89 38.66 5.17
C ALA A 99 -9.23 39.42 5.23
N HIS A 100 -9.96 39.51 4.09
CA HIS A 100 -11.14 40.35 4.00
C HIS A 100 -12.45 39.63 4.30
N GLN A 101 -12.50 38.30 4.25
CA GLN A 101 -13.73 37.54 4.47
C GLN A 101 -13.62 36.51 5.60
N ALA A 102 -12.55 35.70 5.62
CA ALA A 102 -12.42 34.64 6.61
C ALA A 102 -12.06 35.19 8.01
N VAL A 103 -11.10 36.10 8.08
CA VAL A 103 -10.64 36.70 9.37
C VAL A 103 -11.77 37.46 10.08
N PRO A 104 -12.52 38.39 9.45
CA PRO A 104 -13.64 39.07 10.09
C PRO A 104 -14.76 38.13 10.53
N TRP A 105 -15.01 37.07 9.76
CA TRP A 105 -16.02 36.06 10.12
C TRP A 105 -15.57 35.27 11.37
N LEU A 106 -14.27 34.88 11.45
CA LEU A 106 -13.68 34.20 12.61
C LEU A 106 -13.67 35.07 13.83
N GLU A 107 -13.33 36.36 13.68
CA GLU A 107 -13.33 37.37 14.75
C GLU A 107 -14.71 37.53 15.34
N HIS A 108 -15.74 37.63 14.47
CA HIS A 108 -17.13 37.79 14.90
C HIS A 108 -17.74 36.54 15.54
N LYS A 109 -17.33 35.34 15.09
CA LYS A 109 -17.90 34.06 15.57
C LYS A 109 -17.11 33.43 16.71
N LEU A 110 -15.79 33.55 16.73
CA LEU A 110 -14.90 32.83 17.66
C LEU A 110 -14.18 33.76 18.66
N ASN A 111 -14.36 35.08 18.51
CA ASN A 111 -13.72 36.11 19.38
C ASN A 111 -12.17 36.01 19.41
N ILE A 112 -11.56 35.60 18.30
CA ILE A 112 -10.11 35.49 18.17
C ILE A 112 -9.59 36.78 17.54
N PRO A 113 -8.63 37.51 18.18
CA PRO A 113 -8.14 38.78 17.65
C PRO A 113 -7.45 38.64 16.31
N ALA A 114 -7.84 39.47 15.32
CA ALA A 114 -7.29 39.47 13.95
C ALA A 114 -5.77 39.70 13.90
N SER A 115 -5.18 40.28 14.95
CA SER A 115 -3.75 40.53 15.05
C SER A 115 -2.88 39.28 15.09
N GLU A 116 -3.44 38.11 15.39
CA GLU A 116 -2.72 36.82 15.36
C GLU A 116 -2.62 36.20 13.96
N PHE A 117 -3.40 36.71 12.99
CA PHE A 117 -3.46 36.18 11.63
C PHE A 117 -2.84 37.19 10.65
N ASP A 118 -1.52 37.12 10.43
CA ASP A 118 -0.86 37.88 9.37
C ASP A 118 -0.81 37.06 8.06
N PRO A 119 -1.70 37.37 7.09
CA PRO A 119 -1.73 36.67 5.79
C PRO A 119 -0.45 36.79 4.99
N SER A 120 0.31 37.87 5.18
CA SER A 120 1.55 38.13 4.45
C SER A 120 2.64 37.13 4.86
N THR A 121 2.71 36.81 6.15
CA THR A 121 3.63 35.79 6.68
C THR A 121 3.29 34.40 6.18
N LEU A 122 2.00 34.06 6.06
CA LEU A 122 1.55 32.78 5.49
C LEU A 122 1.94 32.68 4.01
N ILE A 123 1.69 33.73 3.21
CA ILE A 123 2.06 33.74 1.79
C ILE A 123 3.56 33.58 1.61
N THR A 124 4.35 34.31 2.38
CA THR A 124 5.82 34.25 2.30
C THR A 124 6.32 32.85 2.62
N ARG A 125 5.85 32.23 3.71
CA ARG A 125 6.20 30.86 4.08
C ARG A 125 5.75 29.83 3.02
N VAL A 126 4.53 29.94 2.52
CA VAL A 126 4.02 29.04 1.47
C VAL A 126 4.82 29.23 0.19
N ARG A 127 5.13 30.48 -0.21
CA ARG A 127 5.94 30.77 -1.39
C ARG A 127 7.36 30.24 -1.25
N GLU A 128 8.04 30.47 -0.13
CA GLU A 128 9.37 29.93 0.15
C GLU A 128 9.42 28.40 0.08
N HIS A 129 8.39 27.73 0.59
CA HIS A 129 8.30 26.26 0.50
C HIS A 129 7.93 25.77 -0.91
N LEU A 130 7.06 26.48 -1.62
CA LEU A 130 6.65 26.11 -2.99
C LEU A 130 7.71 26.45 -4.04
N ASP A 131 8.47 27.53 -3.87
CA ASP A 131 9.64 27.81 -4.72
C ASP A 131 10.71 26.72 -4.56
N THR A 132 10.80 26.13 -3.38
CA THR A 132 11.65 24.95 -3.12
C THR A 132 11.07 23.67 -3.78
N VAL A 133 9.75 23.53 -3.86
CA VAL A 133 9.06 22.37 -4.47
C VAL A 133 8.86 22.55 -5.99
N GLY A 134 8.81 23.81 -6.48
CA GLY A 134 8.52 24.16 -7.88
C GLY A 134 9.54 23.68 -8.92
N GLY A 135 10.72 23.24 -8.49
CA GLY A 135 11.64 22.51 -9.36
C GLY A 135 11.99 21.17 -8.72
N ILE A 136 11.54 20.05 -9.29
CA ILE A 136 12.03 18.72 -8.84
C ILE A 136 13.56 18.69 -8.93
N ALA A 137 14.15 19.34 -9.94
CA ALA A 137 15.58 19.61 -10.01
C ALA A 137 16.06 20.52 -8.86
N ALA A 138 15.30 21.54 -8.47
CA ALA A 138 15.64 22.41 -7.34
C ALA A 138 15.39 21.76 -5.99
N VAL A 139 14.43 20.85 -5.86
CA VAL A 139 14.24 20.00 -4.66
C VAL A 139 15.40 19.02 -4.53
N VAL A 140 15.76 18.33 -5.59
CA VAL A 140 16.92 17.44 -5.63
C VAL A 140 18.21 18.25 -5.37
N LEU A 141 18.36 19.44 -5.99
CA LEU A 141 19.51 20.31 -5.77
C LEU A 141 19.47 21.02 -4.42
N GLY A 142 18.31 21.44 -3.93
CA GLY A 142 18.15 22.17 -2.67
C GLY A 142 18.31 21.27 -1.43
N TYR A 143 17.89 20.01 -1.50
CA TYR A 143 18.34 18.99 -0.54
C TYR A 143 19.85 18.78 -0.65
N ALA A 144 20.38 18.88 -1.85
CA ALA A 144 21.79 18.81 -2.16
C ALA A 144 22.65 19.86 -1.46
N THR A 145 22.18 21.08 -1.43
CA THR A 145 22.95 22.21 -0.88
C THR A 145 22.82 22.38 0.64
N ARG A 146 21.72 21.86 1.25
CA ARG A 146 21.47 21.99 2.70
C ARG A 146 22.11 20.90 3.57
N SER A 147 22.43 19.75 2.99
CA SER A 147 23.17 18.69 3.69
C SER A 147 23.84 17.79 2.64
N GLY A 148 25.15 17.89 2.47
CA GLY A 148 25.90 17.02 1.55
C GLY A 148 25.63 15.53 1.71
N LEU A 149 25.19 15.09 2.91
CA LEU A 149 24.73 13.72 3.20
C LEU A 149 23.38 13.37 2.57
N ALA A 150 22.45 14.34 2.42
CA ALA A 150 21.16 14.08 1.76
C ALA A 150 21.30 13.89 0.26
N LEU A 151 22.28 14.55 -0.38
CA LEU A 151 22.65 14.32 -1.79
C LEU A 151 23.10 12.89 -2.03
N ILE A 152 23.99 12.41 -1.16
CA ILE A 152 24.50 11.05 -1.23
C ILE A 152 23.31 10.06 -1.09
N GLY A 153 22.39 10.31 -0.13
CA GLY A 153 21.22 9.47 0.09
C GLY A 153 20.28 9.39 -1.14
N VAL A 154 19.93 10.55 -1.72
CA VAL A 154 19.08 10.59 -2.94
C VAL A 154 19.81 10.01 -4.14
N GLY A 155 21.09 10.37 -4.35
CA GLY A 155 21.90 9.84 -5.46
C GLY A 155 22.06 8.32 -5.35
N VAL A 156 22.34 7.81 -4.15
CA VAL A 156 22.40 6.37 -3.88
C VAL A 156 21.05 5.72 -4.14
N ALA A 157 19.93 6.30 -3.68
CA ALA A 157 18.61 5.72 -3.93
C ALA A 157 18.25 5.68 -5.42
N VAL A 158 18.54 6.76 -6.17
CA VAL A 158 18.27 6.84 -7.63
C VAL A 158 19.05 5.79 -8.41
N ILE A 159 20.26 5.43 -7.97
CA ILE A 159 21.07 4.39 -8.62
C ILE A 159 20.74 3.00 -8.05
N LEU A 160 20.60 2.92 -6.72
CA LEU A 160 20.43 1.64 -6.02
C LEU A 160 19.08 0.99 -6.33
N VAL A 161 18.00 1.77 -6.34
CA VAL A 161 16.65 1.23 -6.60
C VAL A 161 16.57 0.53 -7.96
N PRO A 162 16.95 1.15 -9.10
CA PRO A 162 16.96 0.45 -10.38
C PRO A 162 17.89 -0.76 -10.40
N VAL A 163 19.10 -0.65 -9.87
CA VAL A 163 20.07 -1.75 -9.84
C VAL A 163 19.52 -2.94 -9.05
N VAL A 164 19.03 -2.70 -7.84
CA VAL A 164 18.47 -3.77 -6.99
C VAL A 164 17.20 -4.35 -7.61
N THR A 165 16.33 -3.51 -8.21
CA THR A 165 15.13 -3.98 -8.93
C THR A 165 15.51 -4.93 -10.06
N PHE A 166 16.51 -4.58 -10.86
CA PHE A 166 16.97 -5.44 -11.95
C PHE A 166 17.49 -6.79 -11.45
N TYR A 167 18.34 -6.78 -10.42
CA TYR A 167 18.87 -8.03 -9.85
C TYR A 167 17.78 -8.89 -9.21
N LEU A 168 16.84 -8.27 -8.50
CA LEU A 168 15.72 -8.98 -7.93
C LEU A 168 14.82 -9.60 -9.01
N LEU A 169 14.51 -8.88 -10.09
CA LEU A 169 13.75 -9.42 -11.22
C LEU A 169 14.43 -10.62 -11.87
N ARG A 170 15.77 -10.51 -12.06
CA ARG A 170 16.54 -11.55 -12.74
C ARG A 170 16.71 -12.79 -11.89
N ASP A 171 17.01 -12.63 -10.61
CA ASP A 171 17.45 -13.73 -9.75
C ASP A 171 16.41 -14.12 -8.69
N TRP A 172 15.15 -13.66 -8.81
CA TRP A 172 14.07 -13.88 -7.84
C TRP A 172 13.85 -15.35 -7.52
N ASP A 173 13.71 -16.20 -8.54
CA ASP A 173 13.48 -17.63 -8.33
C ASP A 173 14.65 -18.33 -7.66
N LYS A 174 15.89 -17.90 -8.01
CA LYS A 174 17.08 -18.44 -7.34
C LYS A 174 17.12 -18.06 -5.88
N LEU A 175 16.75 -16.80 -5.54
CA LEU A 175 16.66 -16.32 -4.17
C LEU A 175 15.64 -17.13 -3.38
N VAL A 176 14.43 -17.28 -3.94
CA VAL A 176 13.35 -18.06 -3.31
C VAL A 176 13.77 -19.52 -3.14
N ALA A 177 14.38 -20.14 -4.15
CA ALA A 177 14.86 -21.52 -4.07
C ALA A 177 15.97 -21.71 -3.01
N HIS A 178 16.90 -20.75 -2.87
CA HIS A 178 17.92 -20.78 -1.82
C HIS A 178 17.31 -20.67 -0.43
N VAL A 179 16.39 -19.73 -0.23
CA VAL A 179 15.68 -19.58 1.04
C VAL A 179 14.89 -20.84 1.38
N ASP A 180 14.19 -21.41 0.40
CA ASP A 180 13.43 -22.66 0.59
C ASP A 180 14.33 -23.85 0.96
N ALA A 181 15.52 -23.93 0.37
CA ALA A 181 16.49 -25.00 0.69
C ALA A 181 17.06 -24.90 2.12
N LEU A 182 17.09 -23.70 2.71
CA LEU A 182 17.54 -23.46 4.08
C LEU A 182 16.47 -23.78 5.14
N LEU A 183 15.21 -23.99 4.72
CA LEU A 183 14.12 -24.25 5.67
C LEU A 183 14.23 -25.65 6.30
N PRO A 184 13.98 -25.77 7.63
CA PRO A 184 13.83 -27.06 8.28
C PRO A 184 12.73 -27.89 7.61
N ARG A 185 13.01 -29.15 7.33
CA ARG A 185 12.11 -30.04 6.57
C ARG A 185 10.69 -30.11 7.15
N ASP A 186 10.58 -30.15 8.49
CA ASP A 186 9.28 -30.22 9.17
C ASP A 186 8.45 -28.93 9.05
N ALA A 187 9.12 -27.78 8.96
CA ALA A 187 8.46 -26.47 8.83
C ALA A 187 8.20 -26.05 7.37
N GLN A 188 8.93 -26.62 6.41
CA GLN A 188 8.93 -26.25 5.01
C GLN A 188 7.52 -26.24 4.37
N PRO A 189 6.64 -27.26 4.56
CA PRO A 189 5.30 -27.24 3.97
C PRO A 189 4.45 -26.08 4.50
N THR A 190 4.56 -25.80 5.80
CA THR A 190 3.83 -24.70 6.46
C THR A 190 4.32 -23.34 5.96
N ILE A 191 5.63 -23.14 5.90
CA ILE A 191 6.23 -21.87 5.43
C ILE A 191 5.89 -21.62 3.96
N ARG A 192 5.96 -22.65 3.10
CA ARG A 192 5.54 -22.56 1.70
C ARG A 192 4.06 -22.21 1.55
N ARG A 193 3.18 -22.74 2.41
CA ARG A 193 1.75 -22.38 2.42
C ARG A 193 1.58 -20.89 2.75
N LEU A 194 2.21 -20.46 3.85
CA LEU A 194 2.13 -19.05 4.29
C LEU A 194 2.73 -18.09 3.26
N ALA A 195 3.86 -18.44 2.64
CA ALA A 195 4.47 -17.63 1.60
C ALA A 195 3.55 -17.47 0.38
N ARG A 196 2.92 -18.55 -0.09
CA ARG A 196 1.94 -18.50 -1.19
C ARG A 196 0.70 -17.70 -0.85
N GLU A 197 0.18 -17.83 0.39
CA GLU A 197 -0.96 -17.04 0.85
C GLU A 197 -0.61 -15.56 0.92
N THR A 198 0.55 -15.23 1.50
CA THR A 198 1.09 -13.86 1.54
C THR A 198 1.26 -13.29 0.13
N ASP A 199 1.87 -14.04 -0.78
CA ASP A 199 2.07 -13.63 -2.18
C ASP A 199 0.73 -13.33 -2.88
N SER A 200 -0.27 -14.20 -2.70
CA SER A 200 -1.59 -14.00 -3.30
C SER A 200 -2.31 -12.75 -2.81
N VAL A 201 -2.20 -12.45 -1.49
CA VAL A 201 -2.82 -11.27 -0.87
C VAL A 201 -2.07 -10.01 -1.26
N LEU A 202 -0.73 -10.04 -1.17
CA LEU A 202 0.13 -8.90 -1.50
C LEU A 202 0.00 -8.51 -2.97
N GLY A 203 0.04 -9.48 -3.87
CA GLY A 203 -0.06 -9.23 -5.31
C GLY A 203 -1.42 -8.69 -5.74
N ALA A 204 -2.50 -9.19 -5.16
CA ALA A 204 -3.84 -8.66 -5.40
C ALA A 204 -3.94 -7.21 -4.90
N PHE A 205 -3.42 -6.95 -3.68
CA PHE A 205 -3.45 -5.63 -3.07
C PHE A 205 -2.66 -4.61 -3.89
N VAL A 206 -1.37 -4.85 -4.15
CA VAL A 206 -0.49 -3.86 -4.80
C VAL A 206 -1.00 -3.51 -6.19
N ARG A 207 -1.36 -4.51 -7.00
CA ARG A 207 -1.92 -4.27 -8.34
C ARG A 207 -3.27 -3.57 -8.29
N GLY A 208 -4.16 -4.02 -7.39
CA GLY A 208 -5.47 -3.43 -7.22
C GLY A 208 -5.40 -1.98 -6.76
N GLN A 209 -4.57 -1.68 -5.77
CA GLN A 209 -4.41 -0.33 -5.21
C GLN A 209 -3.84 0.66 -6.23
N LEU A 210 -2.86 0.25 -7.05
CA LEU A 210 -2.36 1.11 -8.12
C LEU A 210 -3.43 1.46 -9.15
N LEU A 211 -4.30 0.51 -9.49
CA LEU A 211 -5.42 0.76 -10.39
C LEU A 211 -6.49 1.65 -9.76
N VAL A 212 -6.76 1.49 -8.46
CA VAL A 212 -7.67 2.38 -7.70
C VAL A 212 -7.12 3.81 -7.71
N MET A 213 -5.84 4.00 -7.36
CA MET A 213 -5.18 5.31 -7.36
C MET A 213 -5.27 6.00 -8.73
N LEU A 214 -4.95 5.26 -9.80
CA LEU A 214 -5.01 5.77 -11.17
C LEU A 214 -6.45 6.14 -11.55
N GLY A 215 -7.41 5.27 -11.25
CA GLY A 215 -8.84 5.51 -11.52
C GLY A 215 -9.35 6.75 -10.80
N LEU A 216 -9.05 6.89 -9.50
CA LEU A 216 -9.44 8.06 -8.70
C LEU A 216 -8.71 9.34 -9.16
N ALA A 217 -7.42 9.26 -9.49
CA ALA A 217 -6.68 10.43 -9.99
C ALA A 217 -7.29 10.97 -11.28
N ILE A 218 -7.62 10.08 -12.22
CA ILE A 218 -8.28 10.44 -13.47
C ILE A 218 -9.68 10.99 -13.19
N TYR A 219 -10.48 10.30 -12.37
CA TYR A 219 -11.83 10.72 -12.03
C TYR A 219 -11.85 12.13 -11.40
N TYR A 220 -11.10 12.33 -10.31
CA TYR A 220 -11.08 13.63 -9.62
C TYR A 220 -10.50 14.75 -10.50
N ALA A 221 -9.44 14.47 -11.27
CA ALA A 221 -8.86 15.47 -12.16
C ALA A 221 -9.86 15.96 -13.23
N ILE A 222 -10.61 15.03 -13.84
CA ILE A 222 -11.60 15.35 -14.86
C ILE A 222 -12.82 16.01 -14.20
N ALA A 223 -13.36 15.45 -13.12
CA ALA A 223 -14.56 15.96 -12.47
C ALA A 223 -14.37 17.38 -11.91
N LEU A 224 -13.24 17.65 -11.22
CA LEU A 224 -12.93 19.00 -10.72
C LEU A 224 -12.66 20.01 -11.85
N LYS A 225 -12.09 19.56 -12.97
CA LYS A 225 -11.96 20.41 -14.17
C LYS A 225 -13.32 20.74 -14.77
N LEU A 226 -14.26 19.81 -14.78
CA LEU A 226 -15.63 20.03 -15.28
C LEU A 226 -16.43 20.97 -14.35
N VAL A 227 -16.16 20.95 -13.05
CA VAL A 227 -16.68 21.93 -12.09
C VAL A 227 -16.15 23.34 -12.40
N GLY A 228 -15.04 23.46 -13.14
CA GLY A 228 -14.45 24.74 -13.51
C GLY A 228 -13.32 25.20 -12.58
N LEU A 229 -12.84 24.34 -11.67
CA LEU A 229 -11.70 24.68 -10.81
C LEU A 229 -10.40 24.76 -11.62
N ASP A 230 -9.72 25.91 -11.59
CA ASP A 230 -8.47 26.11 -12.30
C ASP A 230 -7.36 25.16 -11.80
N VAL A 231 -7.29 24.96 -10.48
CA VAL A 231 -6.35 24.03 -9.82
C VAL A 231 -6.93 22.63 -9.65
N GLY A 232 -8.15 22.39 -10.12
CA GLY A 232 -8.89 21.12 -9.98
C GLY A 232 -8.10 19.89 -10.45
N PRO A 233 -7.48 19.90 -11.66
CA PRO A 233 -6.70 18.77 -12.12
C PRO A 233 -5.52 18.42 -11.21
N LEU A 234 -4.84 19.41 -10.63
CA LEU A 234 -3.76 19.19 -9.68
C LEU A 234 -4.29 18.54 -8.40
N ILE A 235 -5.33 19.14 -7.81
CA ILE A 235 -5.95 18.60 -6.59
C ILE A 235 -6.43 17.17 -6.82
N GLY A 236 -7.10 16.92 -7.96
CA GLY A 236 -7.61 15.60 -8.31
C GLY A 236 -6.52 14.55 -8.48
N MET A 237 -5.43 14.88 -9.16
CA MET A 237 -4.27 13.99 -9.29
C MET A 237 -3.62 13.69 -7.93
N ILE A 238 -3.40 14.72 -7.11
CA ILE A 238 -2.82 14.55 -5.77
C ILE A 238 -3.75 13.70 -4.91
N ALA A 239 -5.04 14.01 -4.86
CA ALA A 239 -6.02 13.26 -4.09
C ALA A 239 -6.06 11.78 -4.50
N GLY A 240 -6.07 11.49 -5.82
CA GLY A 240 -6.03 10.13 -6.32
C GLY A 240 -4.72 9.39 -6.02
N LEU A 241 -3.58 10.05 -6.12
CA LEU A 241 -2.29 9.44 -5.77
C LEU A 241 -2.15 9.20 -4.26
N VAL A 242 -2.61 10.15 -3.44
CA VAL A 242 -2.58 10.04 -1.98
C VAL A 242 -3.62 9.02 -1.47
N SER A 243 -4.62 8.62 -2.25
CA SER A 243 -5.59 7.58 -1.92
C SER A 243 -4.96 6.19 -1.71
N PHE A 244 -3.65 6.05 -1.96
CA PHE A 244 -2.90 4.90 -1.46
C PHE A 244 -3.07 4.70 0.05
N VAL A 245 -3.14 5.79 0.80
CA VAL A 245 -3.50 5.79 2.21
C VAL A 245 -5.01 6.00 2.32
N PRO A 246 -5.77 5.04 2.86
CA PRO A 246 -7.22 5.13 2.97
C PRO A 246 -7.68 6.44 3.64
N TYR A 247 -8.71 7.04 3.10
CA TYR A 247 -9.32 8.32 3.54
C TYR A 247 -8.44 9.56 3.35
N LEU A 248 -7.10 9.46 3.28
CA LEU A 248 -6.21 10.61 3.23
C LEU A 248 -6.38 11.39 1.92
N GLY A 249 -6.48 10.68 0.80
CA GLY A 249 -6.74 11.29 -0.51
C GLY A 249 -8.06 12.06 -0.55
N PHE A 250 -9.13 11.47 0.01
CA PHE A 250 -10.43 12.12 0.13
C PHE A 250 -10.35 13.40 1.00
N ILE A 251 -9.75 13.32 2.20
CA ILE A 251 -9.66 14.44 3.13
C ILE A 251 -8.84 15.59 2.51
N ILE A 252 -7.66 15.30 2.00
CA ILE A 252 -6.79 16.32 1.39
C ILE A 252 -7.47 16.94 0.17
N GLY A 253 -8.06 16.10 -0.69
CA GLY A 253 -8.71 16.54 -1.91
C GLY A 253 -9.92 17.42 -1.64
N ILE A 254 -10.83 17.02 -0.74
CA ILE A 254 -12.03 17.79 -0.43
C ILE A 254 -11.69 19.12 0.23
N VAL A 255 -10.77 19.14 1.21
CA VAL A 255 -10.36 20.37 1.90
C VAL A 255 -9.71 21.35 0.93
N ALA A 256 -8.76 20.87 0.11
CA ALA A 256 -8.10 21.72 -0.90
C ALA A 256 -9.08 22.24 -1.94
N SER A 257 -10.05 21.43 -2.40
CA SER A 257 -11.06 21.83 -3.37
C SER A 257 -12.05 22.82 -2.79
N LEU A 258 -12.50 22.65 -1.52
CA LEU A 258 -13.39 23.59 -0.86
C LEU A 258 -12.73 24.97 -0.70
N ILE A 259 -11.45 25.00 -0.29
CA ILE A 259 -10.68 26.25 -0.22
C ILE A 259 -10.60 26.90 -1.61
N ALA A 260 -10.29 26.12 -2.64
CA ALA A 260 -10.19 26.63 -4.02
C ALA A 260 -11.52 27.21 -4.52
N VAL A 261 -12.67 26.54 -4.24
CA VAL A 261 -14.00 27.05 -4.60
C VAL A 261 -14.32 28.36 -3.88
N LEU A 262 -14.07 28.43 -2.59
CA LEU A 262 -14.34 29.63 -1.80
C LEU A 262 -13.56 30.85 -2.30
N VAL A 263 -12.36 30.63 -2.85
CA VAL A 263 -11.54 31.71 -3.40
C VAL A 263 -11.88 32.03 -4.85
N GLN A 264 -12.20 31.03 -5.68
CA GLN A 264 -12.43 31.24 -7.12
C GLN A 264 -13.85 31.71 -7.43
N PHE A 265 -14.88 31.13 -6.78
CA PHE A 265 -16.28 31.34 -7.17
C PHE A 265 -17.10 32.10 -6.13
N HIS A 266 -16.80 31.97 -4.83
CA HIS A 266 -17.51 32.64 -3.74
C HIS A 266 -19.02 32.28 -3.67
N ASP A 267 -19.43 31.13 -4.20
CA ASP A 267 -20.83 30.71 -4.27
C ASP A 267 -21.05 29.30 -3.67
N ALA A 268 -22.30 29.06 -3.25
CA ALA A 268 -22.70 27.77 -2.71
C ALA A 268 -22.89 26.69 -3.80
N TYR A 269 -23.11 27.08 -5.06
CA TYR A 269 -23.35 26.15 -6.14
C TYR A 269 -22.10 25.27 -6.42
N HIS A 270 -20.94 25.90 -6.63
CA HIS A 270 -19.70 25.18 -6.85
C HIS A 270 -19.24 24.40 -5.63
N LEU A 271 -19.57 24.89 -4.41
CA LEU A 271 -19.30 24.16 -3.18
C LEU A 271 -20.09 22.83 -3.12
N ILE A 272 -21.37 22.83 -3.49
CA ILE A 272 -22.20 21.63 -3.60
C ILE A 272 -21.66 20.70 -4.68
N LEU A 273 -21.25 21.23 -5.83
CA LEU A 273 -20.65 20.41 -6.91
C LEU A 273 -19.38 19.68 -6.46
N VAL A 274 -18.51 20.36 -5.73
CA VAL A 274 -17.29 19.71 -5.19
C VAL A 274 -17.65 18.62 -4.17
N LEU A 275 -18.60 18.88 -3.27
CA LEU A 275 -19.08 17.85 -2.33
C LEU A 275 -19.67 16.64 -3.07
N LEU A 276 -20.41 16.86 -4.15
CA LEU A 276 -20.92 15.78 -5.01
C LEU A 276 -19.81 15.02 -5.70
N VAL A 277 -18.79 15.69 -6.25
CA VAL A 277 -17.64 15.03 -6.88
C VAL A 277 -16.93 14.11 -5.88
N PHE A 278 -16.61 14.61 -4.70
CA PHE A 278 -15.94 13.79 -3.69
C PHE A 278 -16.86 12.70 -3.10
N GLY A 279 -18.15 12.99 -2.94
CA GLY A 279 -19.14 11.99 -2.52
C GLY A 279 -19.25 10.83 -3.53
N ILE A 280 -19.41 11.15 -4.81
CA ILE A 280 -19.43 10.13 -5.90
C ILE A 280 -18.10 9.39 -5.97
N GLY A 281 -16.96 10.09 -5.86
CA GLY A 281 -15.65 9.48 -5.84
C GLY A 281 -15.46 8.48 -4.71
N ASN A 282 -15.91 8.83 -3.50
CA ASN A 282 -15.88 7.93 -2.35
C ASN A 282 -16.81 6.71 -2.51
N LEU A 283 -17.99 6.90 -3.11
CA LEU A 283 -18.87 5.78 -3.46
C LEU A 283 -18.23 4.89 -4.54
N LEU A 284 -17.64 5.49 -5.58
CA LEU A 284 -16.93 4.77 -6.61
C LEU A 284 -15.76 3.96 -6.04
N GLU A 285 -14.97 4.54 -5.15
CA GLU A 285 -13.89 3.87 -4.45
C GLU A 285 -14.41 2.69 -3.63
N SER A 286 -15.37 2.94 -2.73
CA SER A 286 -15.83 1.97 -1.73
C SER A 286 -16.65 0.82 -2.32
N TYR A 287 -17.49 1.10 -3.31
CA TYR A 287 -18.43 0.09 -3.85
C TYR A 287 -18.02 -0.49 -5.20
N VAL A 288 -17.12 0.13 -5.93
CA VAL A 288 -16.74 -0.32 -7.28
C VAL A 288 -15.27 -0.64 -7.40
N LEU A 289 -14.40 0.33 -7.11
CA LEU A 289 -12.97 0.17 -7.38
C LEU A 289 -12.33 -0.81 -6.39
N VAL A 290 -12.50 -0.61 -5.09
CA VAL A 290 -11.89 -1.47 -4.08
C VAL A 290 -12.42 -2.91 -4.17
N PRO A 291 -13.73 -3.20 -4.20
CA PRO A 291 -14.22 -4.58 -4.32
C PRO A 291 -13.79 -5.28 -5.60
N LYS A 292 -13.77 -4.57 -6.74
CA LYS A 292 -13.40 -5.18 -8.03
C LYS A 292 -11.90 -5.34 -8.24
N LEU A 293 -11.10 -4.41 -7.75
CA LEU A 293 -9.67 -4.34 -8.06
C LEU A 293 -8.79 -4.91 -6.94
N VAL A 294 -9.16 -4.65 -5.69
CA VAL A 294 -8.42 -5.13 -4.50
C VAL A 294 -9.05 -6.41 -3.94
N GLY A 295 -10.39 -6.45 -3.87
CA GLY A 295 -11.17 -7.58 -3.35
C GLY A 295 -11.16 -7.66 -1.82
N ASP A 296 -11.99 -8.58 -1.27
CA ASP A 296 -12.19 -8.75 0.18
C ASP A 296 -11.06 -9.51 0.89
N ARG A 297 -9.92 -9.71 0.23
CA ARG A 297 -8.85 -10.61 0.70
C ARG A 297 -8.05 -10.09 1.89
N ILE A 298 -8.09 -8.79 2.15
CA ILE A 298 -7.26 -8.17 3.19
C ILE A 298 -7.89 -8.36 4.58
N GLY A 299 -9.20 -8.21 4.70
CA GLY A 299 -9.95 -8.45 5.94
C GLY A 299 -9.48 -7.63 7.15
N LEU A 300 -8.83 -6.49 6.94
CA LEU A 300 -8.32 -5.63 7.99
C LEU A 300 -9.43 -4.71 8.51
N HIS A 301 -9.56 -4.63 9.84
CA HIS A 301 -10.42 -3.63 10.46
C HIS A 301 -9.84 -2.22 10.22
N PRO A 302 -10.67 -1.17 9.96
CA PRO A 302 -10.18 0.19 9.72
C PRO A 302 -9.19 0.72 10.78
N VAL A 303 -9.41 0.39 12.04
CA VAL A 303 -8.49 0.76 13.13
C VAL A 303 -7.12 0.12 12.97
N ALA A 304 -7.05 -1.13 12.51
CA ALA A 304 -5.78 -1.80 12.25
C ALA A 304 -5.02 -1.16 11.09
N VAL A 305 -5.74 -0.66 10.08
CA VAL A 305 -5.17 0.10 8.96
C VAL A 305 -4.55 1.41 9.47
N ILE A 306 -5.28 2.19 10.28
CA ILE A 306 -4.76 3.44 10.85
C ILE A 306 -3.53 3.16 11.72
N PHE A 307 -3.61 2.14 12.58
CA PHE A 307 -2.47 1.74 13.41
C PHE A 307 -1.25 1.35 12.57
N ALA A 308 -1.45 0.55 11.53
CA ALA A 308 -0.37 0.16 10.62
C ALA A 308 0.29 1.37 9.95
N VAL A 309 -0.53 2.31 9.42
CA VAL A 309 -0.03 3.53 8.77
C VAL A 309 0.80 4.37 9.75
N LEU A 310 0.34 4.56 10.98
CA LEU A 310 1.07 5.32 11.99
C LEU A 310 2.35 4.59 12.42
N ALA A 311 2.27 3.29 12.71
CA ALA A 311 3.42 2.51 13.17
C ALA A 311 4.52 2.37 12.10
N PHE A 312 4.16 2.03 10.87
CA PHE A 312 5.14 1.94 9.78
C PHE A 312 5.62 3.32 9.33
N GLY A 313 4.78 4.35 9.43
CA GLY A 313 5.15 5.75 9.18
C GLY A 313 6.22 6.24 10.16
N GLU A 314 6.09 5.92 11.45
CA GLU A 314 7.08 6.25 12.48
C GLU A 314 8.40 5.50 12.28
N LEU A 315 8.33 4.22 11.93
CA LEU A 315 9.52 3.37 11.77
C LEU A 315 10.30 3.67 10.50
N PHE A 316 9.61 3.90 9.39
CA PHE A 316 10.20 3.95 8.04
C PHE A 316 9.84 5.22 7.25
N GLY A 317 9.23 6.22 7.90
CA GLY A 317 8.84 7.47 7.26
C GLY A 317 7.83 7.29 6.12
N PHE A 318 7.95 8.09 5.07
CA PHE A 318 7.02 8.08 3.93
C PHE A 318 6.90 6.71 3.23
N ILE A 319 8.01 6.00 3.06
CA ILE A 319 8.00 4.64 2.48
C ILE A 319 7.30 3.66 3.43
N GLY A 320 7.45 3.84 4.75
CA GLY A 320 6.70 3.07 5.74
C GLY A 320 5.19 3.24 5.59
N VAL A 321 4.71 4.46 5.37
CA VAL A 321 3.28 4.74 5.08
C VAL A 321 2.84 4.03 3.81
N LEU A 322 3.64 4.07 2.73
CA LEU A 322 3.36 3.35 1.48
C LEU A 322 3.31 1.84 1.67
N LEU A 323 4.15 1.28 2.52
CA LEU A 323 4.21 -0.16 2.75
C LEU A 323 3.33 -0.64 3.90
N ALA A 324 2.67 0.26 4.63
CA ALA A 324 1.89 -0.07 5.81
C ALA A 324 0.80 -1.13 5.55
N LEU A 325 0.02 -0.96 4.49
CA LEU A 325 -1.05 -1.90 4.12
C LEU A 325 -0.52 -3.24 3.60
N PRO A 326 0.46 -3.30 2.69
CA PRO A 326 1.14 -4.53 2.35
C PRO A 326 1.68 -5.29 3.57
N MET A 327 2.39 -4.59 4.44
CA MET A 327 2.98 -5.20 5.64
C MET A 327 1.91 -5.65 6.65
N ALA A 328 0.84 -4.86 6.83
CA ALA A 328 -0.29 -5.25 7.65
C ALA A 328 -1.01 -6.49 7.09
N SER A 329 -1.08 -6.63 5.76
CA SER A 329 -1.66 -7.82 5.11
C SER A 329 -0.81 -9.06 5.37
N ILE A 330 0.51 -8.95 5.32
CA ILE A 330 1.44 -10.02 5.69
C ILE A 330 1.26 -10.38 7.18
N ALA A 331 1.24 -9.36 8.05
CA ALA A 331 1.04 -9.56 9.49
C ALA A 331 -0.29 -10.28 9.78
N MET A 332 -1.37 -9.96 9.04
CA MET A 332 -2.67 -10.62 9.18
C MET A 332 -2.62 -12.11 8.82
N VAL A 333 -1.91 -12.49 7.75
CA VAL A 333 -1.71 -13.91 7.38
C VAL A 333 -0.99 -14.64 8.51
N LEU A 334 0.08 -14.04 9.07
CA LEU A 334 0.82 -14.63 10.18
C LEU A 334 -0.02 -14.71 11.46
N LEU A 335 -0.79 -13.67 11.79
CA LEU A 335 -1.67 -13.66 12.97
C LEU A 335 -2.78 -14.70 12.83
N ARG A 336 -3.36 -14.88 11.64
CA ARG A 336 -4.35 -15.95 11.39
C ARG A 336 -3.75 -17.31 11.62
N PHE A 337 -2.57 -17.57 11.11
CA PHE A 337 -1.85 -18.82 11.36
C PHE A 337 -1.54 -19.04 12.83
N LEU A 338 -1.05 -18.01 13.54
CA LEU A 338 -0.78 -18.09 14.98
C LEU A 338 -2.05 -18.36 15.78
N ARG A 339 -3.16 -17.75 15.41
CA ARG A 339 -4.48 -17.96 16.00
C ARG A 339 -4.95 -19.40 15.80
N GLU A 340 -4.91 -19.93 14.57
CA GLU A 340 -5.25 -21.32 14.26
C GLU A 340 -4.43 -22.29 15.11
N ARG A 341 -3.14 -22.02 15.26
CA ARG A 341 -2.23 -22.84 16.04
C ARG A 341 -2.49 -22.73 17.55
N TYR A 342 -2.87 -21.55 18.02
CA TYR A 342 -3.27 -21.33 19.41
C TYR A 342 -4.58 -22.04 19.73
N GLU A 343 -5.61 -21.91 18.90
CA GLU A 343 -6.91 -22.56 19.05
C GLU A 343 -6.80 -24.10 19.03
N ALA A 344 -5.85 -24.64 18.25
CA ALA A 344 -5.53 -26.07 18.22
C ALA A 344 -4.64 -26.54 19.38
N SER A 345 -4.18 -25.65 20.25
CA SER A 345 -3.26 -25.98 21.35
C SER A 345 -3.98 -26.41 22.62
N THR A 346 -3.31 -27.22 23.44
CA THR A 346 -3.78 -27.59 24.79
C THR A 346 -3.92 -26.39 25.73
N LEU A 347 -3.28 -25.26 25.40
CA LEU A 347 -3.40 -24.01 26.17
C LEU A 347 -4.79 -23.39 26.01
N PHE A 348 -5.36 -23.45 24.81
CA PHE A 348 -6.71 -22.95 24.53
C PHE A 348 -7.79 -23.91 25.01
N ALA A 349 -7.62 -25.22 24.75
CA ALA A 349 -8.58 -26.27 25.12
C ALA A 349 -8.66 -26.53 26.66
N GLY A 350 -7.74 -25.96 27.45
CA GLY A 350 -7.67 -26.23 28.89
C GLY A 350 -7.30 -27.68 29.20
N ARG A 351 -7.49 -28.11 30.49
CA ARG A 351 -7.25 -29.47 30.90
C ARG A 351 -8.31 -30.49 30.46
N GLU A 352 -9.43 -29.99 29.96
CA GLU A 352 -10.51 -30.79 29.34
C GLU A 352 -10.47 -30.66 27.83
N ALA A 353 -9.38 -31.08 27.18
CA ALA A 353 -9.44 -31.36 25.76
C ALA A 353 -10.51 -32.45 25.55
N PRO A 354 -11.54 -32.24 24.71
CA PRO A 354 -12.44 -33.32 24.36
C PRO A 354 -11.56 -34.46 23.85
N LYS A 355 -11.63 -35.63 24.56
CA LYS A 355 -11.11 -36.87 24.00
C LYS A 355 -11.71 -36.95 22.61
N ILE A 356 -10.89 -36.74 21.58
CA ILE A 356 -11.27 -37.15 20.24
C ILE A 356 -11.53 -38.62 20.41
N ILE A 357 -12.82 -38.99 20.51
CA ILE A 357 -13.23 -40.36 20.36
C ILE A 357 -12.71 -40.67 18.96
N SER A 358 -11.50 -41.29 18.95
CA SER A 358 -11.09 -42.04 17.81
C SER A 358 -12.25 -42.98 17.56
N THR A 359 -13.07 -42.70 16.57
CA THR A 359 -13.85 -43.70 15.90
C THR A 359 -12.83 -44.58 15.20
N ALA A 360 -12.01 -45.24 16.01
CA ALA A 360 -11.40 -46.48 15.62
C ALA A 360 -12.58 -47.28 15.07
N ARG A 361 -12.58 -47.51 13.79
CA ARG A 361 -13.41 -48.45 13.09
C ARG A 361 -13.70 -49.56 14.07
N ALA A 362 -14.98 -49.69 14.48
CA ALA A 362 -15.44 -50.91 15.13
C ALA A 362 -14.92 -52.06 14.26
N PRO A 363 -14.34 -53.12 14.88
CA PRO A 363 -13.97 -54.30 14.13
C PRO A 363 -15.19 -54.63 13.29
N VAL A 364 -14.98 -54.79 12.00
CA VAL A 364 -16.01 -55.33 11.10
C VAL A 364 -16.39 -56.66 11.75
N GLU A 365 -17.58 -56.74 12.38
CA GLU A 365 -18.19 -57.95 12.84
C GLU A 365 -18.17 -58.83 11.61
N GLU A 366 -17.41 -59.92 11.70
CA GLU A 366 -17.34 -60.97 10.69
C GLU A 366 -18.76 -61.45 10.50
N VAL A 367 -19.42 -61.05 9.40
CA VAL A 367 -20.74 -61.52 9.03
C VAL A 367 -20.54 -63.00 8.75
N ASP A 368 -21.04 -63.86 9.69
CA ASP A 368 -21.14 -65.30 9.51
C ASP A 368 -21.67 -65.56 8.09
N GLU A 369 -20.86 -66.17 7.25
CA GLU A 369 -21.24 -66.66 5.94
C GLU A 369 -22.44 -67.58 6.12
N VAL A 370 -23.61 -67.12 5.72
CA VAL A 370 -24.80 -67.97 5.57
C VAL A 370 -24.44 -69.00 4.50
N PRO A 371 -24.49 -70.31 4.80
CA PRO A 371 -24.17 -71.34 3.82
C PRO A 371 -25.13 -71.29 2.63
N PRO A 372 -24.65 -71.53 1.42
CA PRO A 372 -25.43 -71.42 0.21
C PRO A 372 -26.58 -72.44 0.22
N LYS A 373 -27.79 -71.99 -0.05
CA LYS A 373 -29.01 -72.79 -0.23
C LYS A 373 -28.76 -73.83 -1.33
N PRO A 374 -29.09 -75.12 -1.07
CA PRO A 374 -28.93 -76.17 -2.11
C PRO A 374 -29.80 -75.89 -3.31
N PRO A 375 -29.36 -76.33 -4.50
CA PRO A 375 -30.09 -76.08 -5.74
C PRO A 375 -31.48 -76.78 -5.77
N GLU A 376 -32.51 -76.08 -6.12
CA GLU A 376 -33.86 -76.56 -6.33
C GLU A 376 -33.85 -77.50 -7.55
N THR A 377 -34.27 -78.73 -7.38
CA THR A 377 -34.46 -79.70 -8.43
C THR A 377 -35.59 -79.25 -9.37
N PRO A 378 -35.47 -79.38 -10.71
CA PRO A 378 -36.50 -79.04 -11.64
C PRO A 378 -37.67 -80.11 -11.57
N PRO A 379 -38.91 -79.71 -11.82
CA PRO A 379 -40.01 -80.63 -11.84
C PRO A 379 -39.88 -81.59 -13.05
N GLU A 380 -40.03 -82.88 -12.78
CA GLU A 380 -40.11 -83.88 -13.81
C GLU A 380 -41.47 -83.82 -14.56
N PRO A 381 -41.57 -84.42 -15.80
CA PRO A 381 -42.55 -84.10 -16.82
C PRO A 381 -43.96 -84.60 -16.55
#